data_9ab537975139af44574025b5ee0570a4
#
_entry.id   9ab537975139af44574025b5ee0570a4
#
_cell.length_a   1.000
_cell.length_b   1.000
_cell.length_c   1.000
_cell.angle_alpha   90.00
_cell.angle_beta   90.00
_cell.angle_gamma   90.00
#
_symmetry.space_group_name_H-M   'P 1'
#
loop_
_entity.id
_entity.type
_entity.pdbx_description
1 polymer ?
#
loop_
_entity_poly.entity_id
_entity_poly.type
_entity_poly.pdbx_seq_one_letter_code
_entity_poly.pdbx_strand_id
1 'polypeptide(L)'
;NVFRGGYVTYDEALYCRALQAAAQISGALGKKEKAQAFEADHDRVKKAINALLWDEEKGWYVNYRDGAFVEDNLSIDTVIVALFGIADEERAKRMLANMEKYLEIKNNKEQGMGDWGTMSVYPYYKRAWDIVQKSSLPAYYHNGGDWPYLSNIYAYAKLAYGMDYKYPLLRWFEYNVEKGNYTPV
;
A
#
# COMPACT_ATOMS: atom_id res chain seq x y z
N ASN A 1 4.16 12.81 12.91
CA ASN A 1 3.34 12.50 11.74
C ASN A 1 4.17 12.61 10.45
N VAL A 2 3.82 11.80 9.46
CA VAL A 2 4.37 11.92 8.12
C VAL A 2 3.42 12.74 7.25
N PHE A 3 4.00 13.57 6.38
CA PHE A 3 3.20 14.36 5.44
C PHE A 3 2.92 13.54 4.17
N ARG A 4 1.69 13.60 3.70
CA ARG A 4 1.27 13.15 2.38
C ARG A 4 0.45 14.26 1.72
N GLY A 5 0.72 14.55 0.46
CA GLY A 5 0.01 15.60 -0.28
C GLY A 5 0.13 15.40 -1.78
N GLY A 6 -0.60 16.20 -2.53
CA GLY A 6 -0.69 16.06 -3.98
C GLY A 6 -1.42 14.77 -4.39
N TYR A 7 -0.85 14.01 -5.29
CA TYR A 7 -1.40 12.73 -5.78
C TYR A 7 -0.86 11.58 -4.90
N VAL A 8 -1.66 11.14 -3.93
CA VAL A 8 -1.35 10.03 -3.03
C VAL A 8 -1.87 8.74 -3.64
N THR A 9 -0.99 7.77 -3.89
CA THR A 9 -1.36 6.53 -4.59
C THR A 9 -2.52 5.78 -3.91
N TYR A 10 -2.52 5.74 -2.57
CA TYR A 10 -3.61 5.11 -1.81
C TYR A 10 -4.95 5.82 -2.04
N ASP A 11 -4.98 7.14 -1.97
CA ASP A 11 -6.22 7.92 -2.12
C ASP A 11 -6.74 7.86 -3.56
N GLU A 12 -5.85 7.96 -4.55
CA GLU A 12 -6.18 7.84 -5.96
C GLU A 12 -6.74 6.43 -6.29
N ALA A 13 -6.18 5.39 -5.69
CA ALA A 13 -6.68 4.03 -5.87
C ALA A 13 -8.07 3.84 -5.26
N LEU A 14 -8.32 4.41 -4.07
CA LEU A 14 -9.65 4.40 -3.45
C LEU A 14 -10.67 5.18 -4.32
N TYR A 15 -10.28 6.34 -4.83
CA TYR A 15 -11.13 7.13 -5.73
C TYR A 15 -11.45 6.35 -7.01
N CYS A 16 -10.46 5.73 -7.63
CA CYS A 16 -10.65 4.89 -8.81
C CYS A 16 -11.65 3.75 -8.53
N ARG A 17 -11.51 3.06 -7.39
CA ARG A 17 -12.44 1.99 -6.98
C ARG A 17 -13.85 2.53 -6.69
N ALA A 18 -13.97 3.71 -6.10
CA ALA A 18 -15.26 4.35 -5.85
C ALA A 18 -16.00 4.68 -7.16
N LEU A 19 -15.30 5.16 -8.19
CA LEU A 19 -15.89 5.38 -9.52
C LEU A 19 -16.42 4.08 -10.13
N GLN A 20 -15.69 2.99 -10.03
CA GLN A 20 -16.12 1.68 -10.49
C GLN A 20 -17.40 1.22 -9.75
N ALA A 21 -17.44 1.38 -8.44
CA ALA A 21 -18.60 1.05 -7.63
C ALA A 21 -19.82 1.93 -8.00
N ALA A 22 -19.60 3.23 -8.22
CA ALA A 22 -20.65 4.16 -8.66
C ALA A 22 -21.21 3.79 -10.04
N ALA A 23 -20.38 3.33 -10.97
CA ALA A 23 -20.80 2.82 -12.27
C ALA A 23 -21.69 1.59 -12.11
N GLN A 24 -21.26 0.61 -11.32
CA GLN A 24 -22.03 -0.62 -11.06
C GLN A 24 -23.39 -0.33 -10.42
N ILE A 25 -23.43 0.52 -9.38
CA ILE A 25 -24.67 0.93 -8.70
C ILE A 25 -25.60 1.67 -9.67
N SER A 26 -25.04 2.60 -10.48
CA SER A 26 -25.83 3.35 -11.47
C SER A 26 -26.43 2.41 -12.52
N GLY A 27 -25.68 1.42 -12.98
CA GLY A 27 -26.15 0.37 -13.90
C GLY A 27 -27.29 -0.45 -13.31
N ALA A 28 -27.13 -0.91 -12.07
CA ALA A 28 -28.15 -1.68 -11.35
C ALA A 28 -29.45 -0.88 -11.13
N LEU A 29 -29.35 0.44 -11.00
CA LEU A 29 -30.49 1.36 -10.91
C LEU A 29 -31.07 1.79 -12.27
N GLY A 30 -30.59 1.24 -13.39
CA GLY A 30 -31.05 1.57 -14.73
C GLY A 30 -30.59 2.95 -15.24
N LYS A 31 -29.67 3.63 -14.53
CA LYS A 31 -29.15 4.96 -14.87
C LYS A 31 -27.97 4.86 -15.84
N LYS A 32 -28.24 4.39 -17.06
CA LYS A 32 -27.20 4.01 -18.04
C LYS A 32 -26.19 5.13 -18.35
N GLU A 33 -26.64 6.36 -18.59
CA GLU A 33 -25.77 7.50 -18.89
C GLU A 33 -24.82 7.82 -17.74
N LYS A 34 -25.31 7.74 -16.48
CA LYS A 34 -24.45 7.92 -15.30
C LYS A 34 -23.44 6.79 -15.14
N ALA A 35 -23.85 5.55 -15.40
CA ALA A 35 -22.94 4.42 -15.37
C ALA A 35 -21.79 4.60 -16.36
N GLN A 36 -22.11 4.94 -17.61
CA GLN A 36 -21.11 5.21 -18.65
C GLN A 36 -20.16 6.37 -18.28
N ALA A 37 -20.70 7.45 -17.71
CA ALA A 37 -19.87 8.57 -17.27
C ALA A 37 -18.88 8.15 -16.17
N PHE A 38 -19.32 7.38 -15.17
CA PHE A 38 -18.44 6.86 -14.11
C PHE A 38 -17.42 5.85 -14.63
N GLU A 39 -17.78 5.00 -15.60
CA GLU A 39 -16.85 4.09 -16.26
C GLU A 39 -15.73 4.85 -17.00
N ALA A 40 -16.11 5.89 -17.76
CA ALA A 40 -15.14 6.73 -18.46
C ALA A 40 -14.20 7.45 -17.50
N ASP A 41 -14.71 7.95 -16.38
CA ASP A 41 -13.89 8.58 -15.34
C ASP A 41 -12.98 7.56 -14.66
N HIS A 42 -13.49 6.35 -14.34
CA HIS A 42 -12.68 5.25 -13.81
C HIS A 42 -11.49 4.93 -14.71
N ASP A 43 -11.73 4.76 -16.01
CA ASP A 43 -10.68 4.40 -16.97
C ASP A 43 -9.63 5.51 -17.10
N ARG A 44 -10.08 6.78 -17.08
CA ARG A 44 -9.20 7.94 -17.10
C ARG A 44 -8.30 7.99 -15.86
N VAL A 45 -8.87 7.78 -14.66
CA VAL A 45 -8.13 7.79 -13.39
C VAL A 45 -7.17 6.59 -13.32
N LYS A 46 -7.63 5.38 -13.67
CA LYS A 46 -6.79 4.19 -13.75
C LYS A 46 -5.57 4.41 -14.65
N LYS A 47 -5.79 4.99 -15.83
CA LYS A 47 -4.69 5.32 -16.77
C LYS A 47 -3.72 6.33 -16.18
N ALA A 48 -4.23 7.36 -15.49
CA ALA A 48 -3.41 8.38 -14.87
C ALA A 48 -2.55 7.81 -13.72
N ILE A 49 -3.12 6.96 -12.85
CA ILE A 49 -2.38 6.27 -11.79
C ILE A 49 -1.21 5.48 -12.37
N ASN A 50 -1.46 4.68 -13.41
CA ASN A 50 -0.42 3.86 -14.04
C ASN A 50 0.65 4.69 -14.78
N ALA A 51 0.31 5.85 -15.29
CA ALA A 51 1.24 6.71 -16.02
C ALA A 51 2.07 7.61 -15.09
N LEU A 52 1.49 8.06 -13.98
CA LEU A 52 2.11 9.09 -13.14
C LEU A 52 2.71 8.54 -11.85
N LEU A 53 2.20 7.44 -11.33
CA LEU A 53 2.59 6.94 -10.01
C LEU A 53 3.39 5.62 -10.06
N TRP A 54 3.40 4.91 -11.18
CA TRP A 54 4.27 3.76 -11.36
C TRP A 54 5.72 4.21 -11.60
N ASP A 55 6.64 3.63 -10.84
CA ASP A 55 8.09 3.78 -11.04
C ASP A 55 8.62 2.50 -11.69
N GLU A 56 8.99 2.60 -12.97
CA GLU A 56 9.42 1.43 -13.75
C GLU A 56 10.77 0.90 -13.28
N GLU A 57 11.67 1.76 -12.83
CA GLU A 57 12.98 1.34 -12.34
C GLU A 57 12.86 0.58 -11.02
N LYS A 58 12.06 1.10 -10.10
CA LYS A 58 11.84 0.50 -8.78
C LYS A 58 10.91 -0.70 -8.82
N GLY A 59 9.94 -0.72 -9.73
CA GLY A 59 8.95 -1.77 -9.86
C GLY A 59 7.85 -1.72 -8.79
N TRP A 60 7.45 -0.50 -8.40
CA TRP A 60 6.29 -0.27 -7.54
C TRP A 60 5.66 1.11 -7.78
N TYR A 61 4.48 1.35 -7.24
CA TYR A 61 3.85 2.66 -7.23
C TYR A 61 4.45 3.52 -6.12
N VAL A 62 4.90 4.73 -6.46
CA VAL A 62 5.41 5.69 -5.48
C VAL A 62 4.31 6.03 -4.46
N ASN A 63 4.70 6.41 -3.24
CA ASN A 63 3.75 6.73 -2.18
C ASN A 63 2.89 7.94 -2.58
N TYR A 64 3.53 9.07 -2.97
CA TYR A 64 2.83 10.24 -3.49
C TYR A 64 3.73 11.14 -4.32
N ARG A 65 3.09 12.03 -5.11
CA ARG A 65 3.72 13.14 -5.82
C ARG A 65 3.08 14.45 -5.41
N ASP A 66 3.91 15.41 -4.97
CA ASP A 66 3.50 16.75 -4.57
C ASP A 66 4.33 17.78 -5.36
N GLY A 67 3.78 18.26 -6.48
CA GLY A 67 4.51 19.06 -7.44
C GLY A 67 5.74 18.32 -7.98
N ALA A 68 6.91 18.90 -7.81
CA ALA A 68 8.18 18.31 -8.21
C ALA A 68 8.73 17.27 -7.20
N PHE A 69 8.17 17.20 -6.01
CA PHE A 69 8.60 16.25 -4.99
C PHE A 69 7.94 14.88 -5.19
N VAL A 70 8.74 13.83 -5.07
CA VAL A 70 8.27 12.44 -5.12
C VAL A 70 8.71 11.73 -3.85
N GLU A 71 7.73 11.25 -3.08
CA GLU A 71 7.97 10.27 -2.03
C GLU A 71 7.90 8.88 -2.65
N ASP A 72 9.05 8.38 -3.02
CA ASP A 72 9.21 7.19 -3.85
C ASP A 72 9.43 5.90 -3.06
N ASN A 73 9.22 5.94 -1.75
CA ASN A 73 9.26 4.76 -0.91
C ASN A 73 8.14 3.78 -1.26
N LEU A 74 8.38 2.50 -0.99
CA LEU A 74 7.38 1.45 -1.08
C LEU A 74 6.54 1.47 0.18
N SER A 75 5.26 1.81 0.04
CA SER A 75 4.30 1.82 1.15
C SER A 75 3.33 0.64 1.02
N ILE A 76 3.10 -0.06 2.13
CA ILE A 76 2.26 -1.27 2.16
C ILE A 76 0.83 -1.00 1.69
N ASP A 77 0.30 0.20 1.96
CA ASP A 77 -1.06 0.58 1.58
C ASP A 77 -1.25 0.69 0.06
N THR A 78 -0.18 0.89 -0.72
CA THR A 78 -0.27 0.89 -2.18
C THR A 78 -0.67 -0.48 -2.76
N VAL A 79 -0.66 -1.54 -1.96
CA VAL A 79 -1.11 -2.88 -2.35
C VAL A 79 -2.54 -2.91 -2.91
N ILE A 80 -3.40 -1.96 -2.51
CA ILE A 80 -4.77 -1.88 -3.03
C ILE A 80 -4.83 -1.61 -4.53
N VAL A 81 -3.77 -1.07 -5.13
CA VAL A 81 -3.67 -0.89 -6.60
C VAL A 81 -3.75 -2.24 -7.32
N ALA A 82 -3.12 -3.28 -6.75
CA ALA A 82 -3.22 -4.65 -7.23
C ALA A 82 -4.61 -5.25 -6.96
N LEU A 83 -5.12 -5.12 -5.74
CA LEU A 83 -6.41 -5.68 -5.33
C LEU A 83 -7.60 -5.10 -6.11
N PHE A 84 -7.53 -3.84 -6.50
CA PHE A 84 -8.60 -3.19 -7.27
C PHE A 84 -8.45 -3.37 -8.78
N GLY A 85 -7.44 -4.12 -9.24
CA GLY A 85 -7.18 -4.35 -10.65
C GLY A 85 -6.81 -3.08 -11.42
N ILE A 86 -6.22 -2.10 -10.72
CA ILE A 86 -5.69 -0.87 -11.32
C ILE A 86 -4.36 -1.18 -12.02
N ALA A 87 -3.45 -1.86 -11.33
CA ALA A 87 -2.26 -2.44 -11.95
C ALA A 87 -2.65 -3.60 -12.88
N ASP A 88 -1.90 -3.77 -13.97
CA ASP A 88 -1.90 -5.03 -14.70
C ASP A 88 -1.23 -6.15 -13.87
N GLU A 89 -1.36 -7.39 -14.35
CA GLU A 89 -0.88 -8.56 -13.61
C GLU A 89 0.65 -8.54 -13.41
N GLU A 90 1.41 -8.09 -14.40
CA GLU A 90 2.86 -8.04 -14.35
C GLU A 90 3.34 -7.03 -13.31
N ARG A 91 2.82 -5.79 -13.36
CA ARG A 91 3.12 -4.75 -12.38
C ARG A 91 2.68 -5.14 -10.97
N ALA A 92 1.50 -5.74 -10.82
CA ALA A 92 1.02 -6.21 -9.54
C ALA A 92 1.96 -7.27 -8.93
N LYS A 93 2.34 -8.29 -9.68
CA LYS A 93 3.29 -9.32 -9.23
C LYS A 93 4.65 -8.74 -8.90
N ARG A 94 5.18 -7.84 -9.73
CA ARG A 94 6.47 -7.18 -9.50
C ARG A 94 6.44 -6.34 -8.21
N MET A 95 5.38 -5.58 -7.99
CA MET A 95 5.20 -4.80 -6.76
C MET A 95 5.11 -5.72 -5.52
N LEU A 96 4.32 -6.80 -5.59
CA LEU A 96 4.18 -7.74 -4.47
C LEU A 96 5.50 -8.45 -4.15
N ALA A 97 6.30 -8.81 -5.16
CA ALA A 97 7.64 -9.37 -4.96
C ALA A 97 8.60 -8.37 -4.28
N ASN A 98 8.51 -7.09 -4.63
CA ASN A 98 9.26 -6.03 -3.97
C ASN A 98 8.77 -5.79 -2.52
N MET A 99 7.46 -5.87 -2.28
CA MET A 99 6.92 -5.81 -0.91
C MET A 99 7.43 -6.98 -0.07
N GLU A 100 7.45 -8.19 -0.60
CA GLU A 100 8.04 -9.36 0.08
C GLU A 100 9.51 -9.14 0.42
N LYS A 101 10.28 -8.60 -0.53
CA LYS A 101 11.71 -8.35 -0.36
C LYS A 101 12.01 -7.28 0.68
N TYR A 102 11.27 -6.17 0.64
CA TYR A 102 11.63 -4.97 1.39
C TYR A 102 10.77 -4.72 2.62
N LEU A 103 9.50 -5.13 2.65
CA LEU A 103 8.60 -4.89 3.76
C LEU A 103 8.53 -6.07 4.73
N GLU A 104 8.67 -7.32 4.27
CA GLU A 104 8.77 -8.46 5.19
C GLU A 104 10.14 -8.47 5.86
N ILE A 105 10.17 -8.23 7.16
CA ILE A 105 11.41 -7.97 7.91
C ILE A 105 12.37 -9.15 7.86
N LYS A 106 11.86 -10.37 7.76
CA LYS A 106 12.69 -11.58 7.57
C LYS A 106 13.63 -11.46 6.35
N ASN A 107 13.20 -10.74 5.31
CA ASN A 107 13.93 -10.58 4.06
C ASN A 107 14.76 -9.30 4.00
N ASN A 108 14.31 -8.24 4.67
CA ASN A 108 15.01 -6.96 4.69
C ASN A 108 16.13 -6.95 5.73
N LYS A 109 17.36 -7.09 5.29
CA LYS A 109 18.55 -7.10 6.15
C LYS A 109 19.13 -5.71 6.42
N GLU A 110 18.58 -4.68 5.82
CA GLU A 110 19.04 -3.29 6.02
C GLU A 110 18.42 -2.65 7.26
N GLN A 111 17.32 -3.22 7.78
CA GLN A 111 16.75 -2.81 9.05
C GLN A 111 17.35 -3.62 10.22
N GLY A 112 17.73 -2.96 11.29
CA GLY A 112 18.40 -3.59 12.45
C GLY A 112 17.48 -4.00 13.61
N MET A 113 16.15 -4.05 13.40
CA MET A 113 15.18 -4.15 14.49
C MET A 113 14.68 -5.57 14.78
N GLY A 114 15.21 -6.59 14.09
CA GLY A 114 14.81 -7.98 14.28
C GLY A 114 13.60 -8.39 13.42
N ASP A 115 13.10 -9.59 13.64
CA ASP A 115 12.01 -10.20 12.86
C ASP A 115 10.68 -10.11 13.63
N TRP A 116 9.95 -9.03 13.47
CA TRP A 116 8.70 -8.76 14.19
C TRP A 116 7.46 -8.66 13.30
N GLY A 117 7.60 -8.69 11.98
CA GLY A 117 6.43 -8.63 11.08
C GLY A 117 6.70 -7.89 9.78
N THR A 118 5.76 -7.06 9.36
CA THR A 118 5.80 -6.35 8.09
C THR A 118 5.88 -4.84 8.31
N MET A 119 6.87 -4.20 7.72
CA MET A 119 6.98 -2.74 7.78
C MET A 119 5.88 -2.08 6.94
N SER A 120 5.33 -0.97 7.45
CA SER A 120 4.37 -0.16 6.69
C SER A 120 4.99 0.56 5.50
N VAL A 121 6.29 0.83 5.55
CA VAL A 121 7.02 1.59 4.52
C VAL A 121 8.52 1.29 4.55
N TYR A 122 9.14 1.24 3.37
CA TYR A 122 10.60 1.17 3.21
C TYR A 122 11.01 1.64 1.78
N PRO A 123 12.11 2.41 1.62
CA PRO A 123 12.85 3.12 2.67
C PRO A 123 11.97 4.08 3.47
N TYR A 124 12.48 4.58 4.58
CA TYR A 124 11.72 5.49 5.44
C TYR A 124 11.38 6.80 4.74
N TYR A 125 10.32 7.47 5.22
CA TYR A 125 9.87 8.74 4.65
C TYR A 125 10.97 9.80 4.62
N LYS A 126 11.09 10.50 3.49
CA LYS A 126 12.01 11.62 3.31
C LYS A 126 11.54 12.86 4.06
N ARG A 127 10.20 13.03 4.19
CA ARG A 127 9.57 14.11 4.94
C ARG A 127 8.91 13.58 6.19
N ALA A 128 9.62 13.61 7.31
CA ALA A 128 9.11 13.22 8.61
C ALA A 128 9.07 14.45 9.53
N TRP A 129 7.89 14.80 10.06
CA TRP A 129 7.65 16.07 10.74
C TRP A 129 7.61 15.96 12.26
N ASP A 130 7.29 14.81 12.80
CA ASP A 130 7.05 14.62 14.23
C ASP A 130 8.20 13.86 14.89
N ILE A 131 9.35 14.50 14.94
CA ILE A 131 10.53 13.93 15.61
C ILE A 131 10.37 14.02 17.14
N VAL A 132 9.65 15.01 17.64
CA VAL A 132 9.47 15.22 19.09
C VAL A 132 8.69 14.06 19.71
N GLN A 133 7.63 13.62 19.07
CA GLN A 133 6.82 12.49 19.51
C GLN A 133 7.38 11.13 19.06
N LYS A 134 8.50 11.13 18.33
CA LYS A 134 9.13 9.93 17.77
C LYS A 134 8.28 9.16 16.75
N SER A 135 7.10 9.62 16.40
CA SER A 135 6.20 8.93 15.45
C SER A 135 6.71 8.90 14.01
N SER A 136 7.72 9.73 13.71
CA SER A 136 8.36 9.83 12.40
C SER A 136 9.77 9.25 12.34
N LEU A 137 10.29 8.76 13.46
CA LEU A 137 11.60 8.10 13.47
C LEU A 137 11.54 6.79 12.67
N PRO A 138 12.65 6.39 12.03
CA PRO A 138 12.74 5.09 11.37
C PRO A 138 12.30 3.92 12.26
N ALA A 139 11.52 3.01 11.72
CA ALA A 139 10.90 1.88 12.39
C ALA A 139 9.84 2.21 13.46
N TYR A 140 9.44 3.47 13.58
CA TYR A 140 8.40 3.87 14.54
C TYR A 140 7.10 4.25 13.81
N TYR A 141 5.98 3.86 14.42
CA TYR A 141 4.62 4.26 14.09
C TYR A 141 4.36 4.25 12.57
N HIS A 142 4.08 5.41 11.94
CA HIS A 142 3.83 5.49 10.50
C HIS A 142 5.09 5.37 9.63
N ASN A 143 6.29 5.43 10.20
CA ASN A 143 7.53 5.37 9.46
C ASN A 143 8.22 4.01 9.62
N GLY A 144 7.50 2.96 9.29
CA GLY A 144 8.02 1.60 9.23
C GLY A 144 7.51 0.67 10.34
N GLY A 145 6.62 1.11 11.23
CA GLY A 145 5.96 0.21 12.20
C GLY A 145 5.03 -0.79 11.53
N ASP A 146 4.73 -1.91 12.19
CA ASP A 146 3.71 -2.84 11.72
C ASP A 146 2.31 -2.33 12.05
N TRP A 147 1.44 -2.44 11.09
CA TRP A 147 0.02 -2.16 11.20
C TRP A 147 -0.75 -3.41 10.78
N PRO A 148 -1.23 -4.23 11.71
CA PRO A 148 -1.87 -5.51 11.42
C PRO A 148 -3.00 -5.41 10.40
N TYR A 149 -3.74 -4.31 10.41
CA TYR A 149 -4.75 -4.03 9.39
C TYR A 149 -4.17 -4.01 7.96
N LEU A 150 -3.05 -3.29 7.75
CA LEU A 150 -2.40 -3.20 6.45
C LEU A 150 -1.68 -4.50 6.09
N SER A 151 -1.04 -5.14 7.07
CA SER A 151 -0.39 -6.44 6.89
C SER A 151 -1.39 -7.52 6.45
N ASN A 152 -2.62 -7.49 6.96
CA ASN A 152 -3.68 -8.40 6.55
C ASN A 152 -4.21 -8.11 5.14
N ILE A 153 -4.32 -6.84 4.73
CA ILE A 153 -4.67 -6.48 3.34
C ILE A 153 -3.57 -6.96 2.39
N TYR A 154 -2.31 -6.79 2.76
CA TYR A 154 -1.17 -7.28 1.99
C TYR A 154 -1.16 -8.82 1.91
N ALA A 155 -1.41 -9.51 3.02
CA ALA A 155 -1.55 -10.98 3.03
C ALA A 155 -2.66 -11.44 2.08
N TYR A 156 -3.81 -10.76 2.08
CA TYR A 156 -4.90 -11.05 1.16
C TYR A 156 -4.50 -10.83 -0.31
N ALA A 157 -3.76 -9.78 -0.61
CA ALA A 157 -3.23 -9.57 -1.96
C ALA A 157 -2.28 -10.70 -2.39
N LYS A 158 -1.34 -11.10 -1.52
CA LYS A 158 -0.46 -12.25 -1.79
C LYS A 158 -1.26 -13.51 -2.09
N LEU A 159 -2.29 -13.81 -1.30
CA LEU A 159 -3.18 -14.94 -1.54
C LEU A 159 -3.87 -14.85 -2.92
N ALA A 160 -4.40 -13.68 -3.27
CA ALA A 160 -5.09 -13.46 -4.53
C ALA A 160 -4.18 -13.67 -5.75
N TYR A 161 -2.88 -13.43 -5.60
CA TYR A 161 -1.86 -13.65 -6.64
C TYR A 161 -1.10 -14.97 -6.50
N GLY A 162 -1.56 -15.88 -5.64
CA GLY A 162 -0.95 -17.23 -5.47
C GLY A 162 0.41 -17.22 -4.78
N MET A 163 0.74 -16.18 -4.01
CA MET A 163 1.98 -16.07 -3.24
C MET A 163 1.80 -16.54 -1.78
N ASP A 164 2.90 -16.85 -1.09
CA ASP A 164 2.84 -17.19 0.33
C ASP A 164 2.44 -15.96 1.17
N TYR A 165 1.29 -16.06 1.81
CA TYR A 165 0.66 -15.00 2.60
C TYR A 165 0.81 -15.17 4.11
N LYS A 166 1.39 -16.28 4.57
CA LYS A 166 1.39 -16.64 6.01
C LYS A 166 2.20 -15.67 6.84
N TYR A 167 3.36 -15.24 6.35
CA TYR A 167 4.23 -14.35 7.11
C TYR A 167 3.55 -13.01 7.44
N PRO A 168 3.07 -12.21 6.50
CA PRO A 168 2.40 -10.95 6.83
C PRO A 168 1.10 -11.15 7.65
N LEU A 169 0.46 -12.31 7.55
CA LEU A 169 -0.75 -12.61 8.30
C LEU A 169 -0.47 -12.94 9.78
N LEU A 170 0.61 -13.68 10.07
CA LEU A 170 0.80 -14.33 11.36
C LEU A 170 1.97 -13.76 12.17
N ARG A 171 3.03 -13.29 11.53
CA ARG A 171 4.30 -13.00 12.21
C ARG A 171 4.20 -11.97 13.33
N TRP A 172 3.44 -10.90 13.12
CA TRP A 172 3.24 -9.89 14.16
C TRP A 172 2.57 -10.48 15.41
N PHE A 173 1.56 -11.31 15.23
CA PHE A 173 0.88 -12.02 16.33
C PHE A 173 1.85 -12.99 17.05
N GLU A 174 2.55 -13.82 16.31
CA GLU A 174 3.53 -14.76 16.84
C GLU A 174 4.62 -14.04 17.65
N TYR A 175 5.17 -12.96 17.11
CA TYR A 175 6.16 -12.13 17.78
C TYR A 175 5.64 -11.59 19.13
N ASN A 176 4.42 -11.10 19.18
CA ASN A 176 3.83 -10.60 20.42
C ASN A 176 3.61 -11.72 21.44
N VAL A 177 3.16 -12.89 21.02
CA VAL A 177 3.03 -14.07 21.88
C VAL A 177 4.40 -14.50 22.42
N GLU A 178 5.44 -14.56 21.59
CA GLU A 178 6.83 -14.85 22.00
C GLU A 178 7.35 -13.87 23.05
N LYS A 179 6.90 -12.62 23.02
CA LYS A 179 7.26 -11.58 24.01
C LYS A 179 6.35 -11.52 25.23
N GLY A 180 5.34 -12.39 25.31
CA GLY A 180 4.36 -12.39 26.39
C GLY A 180 3.33 -11.25 26.30
N ASN A 181 3.20 -10.63 25.14
CA ASN A 181 2.21 -9.56 24.88
C ASN A 181 0.92 -10.19 24.37
N TYR A 182 -0.05 -10.43 25.26
CA TYR A 182 -1.32 -11.07 24.89
C TYR A 182 -2.45 -10.08 24.57
N THR A 183 -2.24 -8.81 24.79
CA THR A 183 -3.16 -7.72 24.45
C THR A 183 -2.45 -6.69 23.57
N PRO A 184 -2.10 -7.06 22.33
CA PRO A 184 -1.43 -6.14 21.42
C PRO A 184 -2.42 -5.05 21.01
N VAL A 185 -2.08 -3.82 21.34
CA VAL A 185 -2.82 -2.61 20.94
C VAL A 185 -2.06 -1.94 19.82
#